data_20aa74ecc0b0f08ea4c95be73df3a17a
#
_entry.id   20aa74ecc0b0f08ea4c95be73df3a17a
#
_cell.length_a   1.000
_cell.length_b   1.000
_cell.length_c   1.000
_cell.angle_alpha   90.00
_cell.angle_beta   90.00
_cell.angle_gamma   90.00
#
_symmetry.space_group_name_H-M   'P 1'
#
loop_
_entity.id
_entity.type
_entity.pdbx_description
1 polymer ?
#
loop_
_entity_poly.entity_id
_entity_poly.type
_entity_poly.pdbx_seq_one_letter_code
_entity_poly.pdbx_strand_id
1 'polypeptide(L)'
;MVGSVLAAIAAIASLAIRSAVGRWGYSGKGDYPKFGDFEAQRHWMEITASLPIGDWYRSSADNDLLYWGLDYPPLTAYVSWAFGMIAKYIYPDLVKLKISRAFEEAAGKTYMRSSVLLLDIIILIPSLTYSLDLIRHRGTSGTPRISIVDNGRPQYKMSSFLLLILCLTGPANLLVDHGHFQYNGVCIGLALLGGVLILKDNDIFGSIFFCLSLNFK
;
A
#
# COMPACT_ATOMS: atom_id res chain seq x y z
N MET A 1 25.28 -8.88 9.52
CA MET A 1 25.52 -8.82 8.07
C MET A 1 24.74 -9.86 7.26
N VAL A 2 24.84 -11.17 7.52
CA VAL A 2 24.12 -12.21 6.73
C VAL A 2 22.58 -11.99 6.77
N GLY A 3 22.01 -11.64 7.92
CA GLY A 3 20.56 -11.40 8.05
C GLY A 3 20.03 -10.21 7.25
N SER A 4 20.81 -9.15 7.09
CA SER A 4 20.45 -7.97 6.28
C SER A 4 20.49 -8.27 4.78
N VAL A 5 21.45 -9.08 4.33
CA VAL A 5 21.54 -9.51 2.92
C VAL A 5 20.36 -10.41 2.54
N LEU A 6 20.01 -11.37 3.40
CA LEU A 6 18.85 -12.24 3.16
C LEU A 6 17.53 -11.44 3.15
N ALA A 7 17.38 -10.46 4.03
CA ALA A 7 16.21 -9.59 4.03
C ALA A 7 16.10 -8.76 2.74
N ALA A 8 17.22 -8.23 2.25
CA ALA A 8 17.26 -7.50 0.98
C ALA A 8 16.89 -8.41 -0.21
N ILE A 9 17.41 -9.63 -0.25
CA ILE A 9 17.07 -10.62 -1.28
C ILE A 9 15.56 -10.94 -1.24
N ALA A 10 15.00 -11.16 -0.05
CA ALA A 10 13.56 -11.42 0.10
C ALA A 10 12.71 -10.23 -0.37
N ALA A 11 13.12 -9.01 -0.06
CA ALA A 11 12.45 -7.79 -0.51
C ALA A 11 12.49 -7.66 -2.04
N ILE A 12 13.66 -7.86 -2.66
CA ILE A 12 13.82 -7.81 -4.13
C ILE A 12 12.96 -8.89 -4.81
N ALA A 13 13.01 -10.12 -4.30
CA ALA A 13 12.19 -11.22 -4.83
C ALA A 13 10.70 -10.91 -4.70
N SER A 14 10.27 -10.36 -3.58
CA SER A 14 8.89 -9.91 -3.36
C SER A 14 8.46 -8.83 -4.37
N LEU A 15 9.30 -7.83 -4.63
CA LEU A 15 9.02 -6.80 -5.64
C LEU A 15 8.93 -7.38 -7.05
N ALA A 16 9.78 -8.35 -7.38
CA ALA A 16 9.70 -9.06 -8.65
C ALA A 16 8.38 -9.82 -8.81
N ILE A 17 7.91 -10.52 -7.75
CA ILE A 17 6.61 -11.20 -7.74
C ILE A 17 5.47 -10.20 -7.90
N ARG A 18 5.47 -9.09 -7.15
CA ARG A 18 4.48 -8.01 -7.26
C ARG A 18 4.42 -7.42 -8.67
N SER A 19 5.57 -7.14 -9.24
CA SER A 19 5.69 -6.67 -10.62
C SER A 19 5.14 -7.67 -11.62
N ALA A 20 5.42 -8.97 -11.43
CA ALA A 20 4.89 -10.04 -12.28
C ALA A 20 3.36 -10.12 -12.19
N VAL A 21 2.79 -10.12 -10.97
CA VAL A 21 1.33 -10.09 -10.74
C VAL A 21 0.70 -8.88 -11.40
N GLY A 22 1.32 -7.70 -11.29
CA GLY A 22 0.86 -6.45 -11.91
C GLY A 22 0.81 -6.45 -13.44
N ARG A 23 1.44 -7.41 -14.12
CA ARG A 23 1.35 -7.54 -15.59
C ARG A 23 0.00 -8.07 -16.05
N TRP A 24 -0.71 -8.83 -15.22
CA TRP A 24 -2.02 -9.37 -15.52
C TRP A 24 -3.10 -8.28 -15.51
N GLY A 25 -4.36 -8.68 -15.68
CA GLY A 25 -5.50 -7.79 -15.62
C GLY A 25 -5.62 -7.05 -14.26
N TYR A 26 -6.57 -6.15 -14.19
CA TYR A 26 -6.92 -5.42 -12.97
C TYR A 26 -8.45 -5.40 -12.82
N SER A 27 -8.91 -5.00 -11.63
CA SER A 27 -10.33 -4.90 -11.34
C SER A 27 -11.04 -3.98 -12.32
N GLY A 28 -12.08 -4.51 -12.97
CA GLY A 28 -12.96 -3.79 -13.87
C GLY A 28 -12.38 -3.45 -15.24
N LYS A 29 -11.28 -4.11 -15.65
CA LYS A 29 -10.73 -3.91 -16.99
C LYS A 29 -11.77 -4.29 -18.05
N GLY A 30 -12.18 -3.32 -18.88
CA GLY A 30 -13.20 -3.50 -19.92
C GLY A 30 -14.64 -3.51 -19.41
N ASP A 31 -14.90 -3.36 -18.13
CA ASP A 31 -16.24 -3.44 -17.52
C ASP A 31 -16.96 -2.09 -17.55
N TYR A 32 -17.44 -1.71 -18.74
CA TYR A 32 -18.27 -0.51 -18.91
C TYR A 32 -19.55 -0.59 -18.05
N PRO A 33 -20.02 0.50 -17.40
CA PRO A 33 -19.53 1.89 -17.52
C PRO A 33 -18.55 2.34 -16.41
N LYS A 34 -18.27 1.56 -15.39
CA LYS A 34 -17.52 2.02 -14.21
C LYS A 34 -16.08 1.55 -14.12
N PHE A 35 -15.71 0.45 -14.76
CA PHE A 35 -14.31 -0.04 -14.86
C PHE A 35 -13.60 -0.37 -13.52
N GLY A 36 -14.31 -0.62 -12.43
CA GLY A 36 -13.80 -1.14 -11.16
C GLY A 36 -12.83 -0.24 -10.40
N ASP A 37 -12.17 -0.82 -9.40
CA ASP A 37 -11.30 -0.09 -8.44
C ASP A 37 -10.09 0.56 -9.08
N PHE A 38 -9.57 0.00 -10.17
CA PHE A 38 -8.46 0.62 -10.90
C PHE A 38 -8.84 2.00 -11.42
N GLU A 39 -10.02 2.11 -12.03
CA GLU A 39 -10.54 3.39 -12.52
C GLU A 39 -10.88 4.33 -11.36
N ALA A 40 -11.41 3.82 -10.24
CA ALA A 40 -11.65 4.63 -9.06
C ALA A 40 -10.36 5.34 -8.60
N GLN A 41 -9.27 4.60 -8.43
CA GLN A 41 -7.98 5.15 -8.01
C GLN A 41 -7.40 6.11 -9.05
N ARG A 42 -7.52 5.81 -10.34
CA ARG A 42 -7.13 6.71 -11.43
C ARG A 42 -7.95 8.01 -11.39
N HIS A 43 -9.26 7.88 -11.23
CA HIS A 43 -10.18 9.02 -11.18
C HIS A 43 -9.90 9.93 -9.95
N TRP A 44 -9.53 9.34 -8.81
CA TRP A 44 -9.13 10.13 -7.64
C TRP A 44 -7.84 10.93 -7.91
N MET A 45 -6.89 10.40 -8.67
CA MET A 45 -5.72 11.19 -9.13
C MET A 45 -6.15 12.33 -10.06
N GLU A 46 -7.12 12.09 -10.95
CA GLU A 46 -7.66 13.10 -11.88
C GLU A 46 -8.31 14.26 -11.13
N ILE A 47 -9.28 13.97 -10.25
CA ILE A 47 -10.03 15.01 -9.52
C ILE A 47 -9.14 15.77 -8.55
N THR A 48 -8.28 15.08 -7.80
CA THR A 48 -7.42 15.71 -6.81
C THR A 48 -6.34 16.60 -7.45
N ALA A 49 -5.80 16.22 -8.60
CA ALA A 49 -4.83 17.03 -9.33
C ALA A 49 -5.45 18.22 -10.08
N SER A 50 -6.76 18.20 -10.31
CA SER A 50 -7.43 19.20 -11.16
C SER A 50 -8.35 20.16 -10.40
N LEU A 51 -8.89 19.73 -9.25
CA LEU A 51 -9.86 20.51 -8.48
C LEU A 51 -9.26 21.06 -7.19
N PRO A 52 -9.78 22.17 -6.66
CA PRO A 52 -9.44 22.66 -5.34
C PRO A 52 -9.74 21.62 -4.23
N ILE A 53 -8.96 21.61 -3.15
CA ILE A 53 -9.10 20.66 -2.01
C ILE A 53 -10.53 20.63 -1.45
N GLY A 54 -11.20 21.79 -1.39
CA GLY A 54 -12.57 21.89 -0.88
C GLY A 54 -13.62 21.15 -1.72
N ASP A 55 -13.30 20.78 -2.97
CA ASP A 55 -14.22 20.16 -3.92
C ASP A 55 -13.97 18.65 -4.09
N TRP A 56 -12.91 18.09 -3.50
CA TRP A 56 -12.57 16.67 -3.66
C TRP A 56 -13.69 15.72 -3.21
N TYR A 57 -14.44 16.10 -2.17
CA TYR A 57 -15.52 15.31 -1.56
C TYR A 57 -16.91 15.89 -1.84
N ARG A 58 -17.02 16.84 -2.76
CA ARG A 58 -18.29 17.51 -3.08
C ARG A 58 -18.71 17.23 -4.51
N SER A 59 -20.01 16.99 -4.69
CA SER A 59 -20.57 16.88 -6.03
C SER A 59 -20.60 18.24 -6.71
N SER A 60 -20.13 18.30 -7.94
CA SER A 60 -20.14 19.51 -8.78
C SER A 60 -20.24 19.12 -10.25
N ALA A 61 -20.33 20.13 -11.13
CA ALA A 61 -20.27 19.89 -12.57
C ALA A 61 -18.98 19.17 -13.01
N ASP A 62 -17.89 19.32 -12.23
CA ASP A 62 -16.57 18.77 -12.54
C ASP A 62 -16.21 17.54 -11.68
N ASN A 63 -16.99 17.25 -10.64
CA ASN A 63 -16.82 16.08 -9.75
C ASN A 63 -18.17 15.38 -9.54
N ASP A 64 -18.45 14.39 -10.33
CA ASP A 64 -19.63 13.54 -10.18
C ASP A 64 -19.34 12.41 -9.18
N LEU A 65 -19.83 12.53 -7.95
CA LEU A 65 -19.64 11.53 -6.91
C LEU A 65 -20.27 10.16 -7.23
N LEU A 66 -21.20 10.08 -8.18
CA LEU A 66 -21.75 8.81 -8.65
C LEU A 66 -20.80 8.06 -9.59
N TYR A 67 -19.80 8.78 -10.15
CA TYR A 67 -18.71 8.16 -10.90
C TYR A 67 -17.45 8.12 -10.06
N TRP A 68 -17.30 7.10 -9.24
CA TRP A 68 -16.13 6.90 -8.38
C TRP A 68 -15.76 8.13 -7.52
N GLY A 69 -16.75 8.76 -6.87
CA GLY A 69 -16.49 9.80 -5.88
C GLY A 69 -15.46 9.34 -4.86
N LEU A 70 -14.60 10.25 -4.40
CA LEU A 70 -13.60 9.95 -3.40
C LEU A 70 -14.28 9.63 -2.07
N ASP A 71 -14.19 8.38 -1.60
CA ASP A 71 -14.87 7.84 -0.42
C ASP A 71 -13.90 7.38 0.67
N TYR A 72 -12.58 7.48 0.43
CA TYR A 72 -11.55 7.19 1.40
C TYR A 72 -11.15 8.42 2.22
N PRO A 73 -10.54 8.22 3.40
CA PRO A 73 -10.11 9.31 4.26
C PRO A 73 -9.07 10.24 3.61
N PRO A 74 -8.83 11.43 4.19
CA PRO A 74 -8.04 12.49 3.56
C PRO A 74 -6.62 12.13 3.15
N LEU A 75 -5.94 11.23 3.87
CA LEU A 75 -4.57 10.86 3.52
C LEU A 75 -4.51 10.17 2.16
N THR A 76 -5.50 9.33 1.82
CA THR A 76 -5.62 8.75 0.48
C THR A 76 -5.82 9.82 -0.59
N ALA A 77 -6.62 10.85 -0.31
CA ALA A 77 -6.80 11.97 -1.25
C ALA A 77 -5.47 12.70 -1.52
N TYR A 78 -4.67 12.95 -0.50
CA TYR A 78 -3.36 13.58 -0.66
C TYR A 78 -2.35 12.69 -1.41
N VAL A 79 -2.38 11.37 -1.18
CA VAL A 79 -1.54 10.44 -1.95
C VAL A 79 -1.99 10.40 -3.41
N SER A 80 -3.30 10.37 -3.67
CA SER A 80 -3.85 10.49 -5.03
C SER A 80 -3.47 11.80 -5.69
N TRP A 81 -3.52 12.91 -4.96
CA TRP A 81 -3.06 14.22 -5.43
C TRP A 81 -1.59 14.20 -5.82
N ALA A 82 -0.72 13.65 -4.98
CA ALA A 82 0.72 13.61 -5.24
C ALA A 82 1.02 12.83 -6.52
N PHE A 83 0.46 11.62 -6.67
CA PHE A 83 0.62 10.84 -7.90
C PHE A 83 -0.10 11.48 -9.09
N GLY A 84 -1.26 12.10 -8.89
CA GLY A 84 -1.98 12.84 -9.92
C GLY A 84 -1.15 14.02 -10.46
N MET A 85 -0.47 14.78 -9.60
CA MET A 85 0.43 15.87 -10.02
C MET A 85 1.65 15.36 -10.78
N ILE A 86 2.23 14.24 -10.36
CA ILE A 86 3.32 13.58 -11.11
C ILE A 86 2.80 13.12 -12.48
N ALA A 87 1.64 12.45 -12.53
CA ALA A 87 1.03 12.02 -13.78
C ALA A 87 0.75 13.20 -14.72
N LYS A 88 0.24 14.30 -14.20
CA LYS A 88 -0.04 15.52 -14.97
C LYS A 88 1.21 16.06 -15.68
N TYR A 89 2.38 15.86 -15.09
CA TYR A 89 3.66 16.27 -15.67
C TYR A 89 4.21 15.26 -16.68
N ILE A 90 4.21 13.95 -16.38
CA ILE A 90 4.89 12.92 -17.19
C ILE A 90 3.96 12.19 -18.16
N TYR A 91 2.65 12.11 -17.82
CA TYR A 91 1.65 11.44 -18.64
C TYR A 91 0.26 12.08 -18.46
N PRO A 92 0.09 13.33 -18.98
CA PRO A 92 -1.12 14.14 -18.73
C PRO A 92 -2.42 13.49 -19.19
N ASP A 93 -2.39 12.63 -20.22
CA ASP A 93 -3.59 11.97 -20.74
C ASP A 93 -4.24 11.03 -19.73
N LEU A 94 -3.48 10.55 -18.74
CA LEU A 94 -3.99 9.70 -17.66
C LEU A 94 -4.94 10.44 -16.70
N VAL A 95 -4.80 11.76 -16.56
CA VAL A 95 -5.46 12.58 -15.53
C VAL A 95 -6.15 13.84 -16.09
N LYS A 96 -6.47 13.86 -17.37
CA LYS A 96 -7.28 14.93 -17.99
C LYS A 96 -8.71 14.86 -17.44
N LEU A 97 -9.14 15.94 -16.80
CA LEU A 97 -10.46 16.03 -16.16
C LEU A 97 -11.59 15.68 -17.15
N LYS A 98 -12.43 14.72 -16.78
CA LYS A 98 -13.54 14.12 -17.56
C LYS A 98 -13.16 13.36 -18.84
N ILE A 99 -11.98 13.61 -19.39
CA ILE A 99 -11.55 13.01 -20.66
C ILE A 99 -10.88 11.66 -20.42
N SER A 100 -10.19 11.50 -19.29
CA SER A 100 -9.44 10.30 -18.96
C SER A 100 -10.29 9.16 -18.39
N ARG A 101 -11.60 9.29 -18.33
CA ARG A 101 -12.49 8.19 -17.89
C ARG A 101 -12.29 6.96 -18.76
N ALA A 102 -12.17 5.81 -18.11
CA ALA A 102 -11.91 4.54 -18.81
C ALA A 102 -10.56 4.48 -19.55
N PHE A 103 -9.55 5.14 -19.04
CA PHE A 103 -8.23 5.17 -19.64
C PHE A 103 -7.49 3.84 -19.44
N GLU A 104 -7.43 2.99 -20.45
CA GLU A 104 -6.91 1.62 -20.37
C GLU A 104 -5.59 1.39 -21.13
N GLU A 105 -4.87 2.46 -21.50
CA GLU A 105 -3.59 2.31 -22.19
C GLU A 105 -2.50 1.65 -21.33
N ALA A 106 -1.61 0.91 -21.98
CA ALA A 106 -0.53 0.16 -21.33
C ALA A 106 0.43 1.04 -20.52
N ALA A 107 0.71 2.26 -20.99
CA ALA A 107 1.55 3.21 -20.28
C ALA A 107 0.90 3.71 -18.99
N GLY A 108 -0.41 4.03 -19.02
CA GLY A 108 -1.19 4.40 -17.85
C GLY A 108 -1.24 3.26 -16.82
N LYS A 109 -1.47 2.02 -17.27
CA LYS A 109 -1.40 0.84 -16.41
C LYS A 109 -0.03 0.72 -15.74
N THR A 110 1.05 0.90 -16.49
CA THR A 110 2.42 0.81 -15.96
C THR A 110 2.65 1.89 -14.90
N TYR A 111 2.24 3.14 -15.16
CA TYR A 111 2.32 4.23 -14.18
C TYR A 111 1.59 3.88 -12.89
N MET A 112 0.33 3.49 -12.99
CA MET A 112 -0.51 3.13 -11.84
C MET A 112 0.13 1.99 -11.02
N ARG A 113 0.58 0.91 -11.68
CA ARG A 113 1.27 -0.21 -11.01
C ARG A 113 2.58 0.21 -10.34
N SER A 114 3.33 1.12 -10.96
CA SER A 114 4.56 1.64 -10.39
C SER A 114 4.32 2.47 -9.13
N SER A 115 3.20 3.18 -9.02
CA SER A 115 2.86 3.94 -7.81
C SER A 115 2.63 3.04 -6.59
N VAL A 116 1.97 1.90 -6.77
CA VAL A 116 1.79 0.91 -5.68
C VAL A 116 3.13 0.31 -5.27
N LEU A 117 3.97 -0.11 -6.24
CA LEU A 117 5.30 -0.65 -5.97
C LEU A 117 6.19 0.36 -5.22
N LEU A 118 6.13 1.64 -5.61
CA LEU A 118 6.90 2.69 -4.94
C LEU A 118 6.49 2.83 -3.47
N LEU A 119 5.19 2.81 -3.16
CA LEU A 119 4.69 2.88 -1.79
C LEU A 119 5.06 1.62 -0.97
N ASP A 120 5.09 0.45 -1.59
CA ASP A 120 5.61 -0.74 -0.93
C ASP A 120 7.09 -0.60 -0.56
N ILE A 121 7.90 -0.04 -1.45
CA ILE A 121 9.34 0.19 -1.20
C ILE A 121 9.58 1.18 -0.07
N ILE A 122 8.80 2.27 0.00
CA ILE A 122 9.06 3.34 0.98
C ILE A 122 8.30 3.17 2.30
N ILE A 123 7.23 2.41 2.33
CA ILE A 123 6.37 2.25 3.53
C ILE A 123 6.31 0.79 3.99
N LEU A 124 5.76 -0.12 3.18
CA LEU A 124 5.45 -1.49 3.62
C LEU A 124 6.71 -2.29 3.97
N ILE A 125 7.65 -2.37 3.05
CA ILE A 125 8.87 -3.18 3.21
C ILE A 125 9.72 -2.69 4.39
N PRO A 126 10.01 -1.39 4.55
CA PRO A 126 10.75 -0.88 5.70
C PRO A 126 10.02 -1.13 7.02
N SER A 127 8.70 -0.95 7.06
CA SER A 127 7.90 -1.19 8.28
C SER A 127 7.91 -2.65 8.69
N LEU A 128 7.78 -3.58 7.75
CA LEU A 128 7.87 -5.03 7.99
C LEU A 128 9.26 -5.41 8.48
N THR A 129 10.32 -4.95 7.82
CA THR A 129 11.71 -5.29 8.19
C THR A 129 12.05 -4.77 9.58
N TYR A 130 11.64 -3.54 9.89
CA TYR A 130 11.85 -2.93 11.21
C TYR A 130 11.06 -3.67 12.32
N SER A 131 9.82 -4.04 12.04
CA SER A 131 8.97 -4.81 12.98
C SER A 131 9.60 -6.18 13.32
N LEU A 132 10.10 -6.86 12.31
CA LEU A 132 10.71 -8.18 12.49
C LEU A 132 12.08 -8.11 13.18
N ASP A 133 12.84 -7.05 12.94
CA ASP A 133 14.09 -6.81 13.65
C ASP A 133 13.85 -6.60 15.15
N LEU A 134 12.81 -5.84 15.52
CA LEU A 134 12.41 -5.68 16.92
C LEU A 134 12.03 -7.02 17.57
N ILE A 135 11.21 -7.84 16.89
CA ILE A 135 10.83 -9.16 17.40
C ILE A 135 12.07 -10.03 17.63
N ARG A 136 13.03 -10.00 16.71
CA ARG A 136 14.28 -10.72 16.82
C ARG A 136 15.10 -10.28 18.04
N HIS A 137 15.28 -8.99 18.25
CA HIS A 137 16.06 -8.46 19.37
C HIS A 137 15.42 -8.76 20.72
N ARG A 138 14.11 -8.60 20.85
CA ARG A 138 13.40 -8.95 22.09
C ARG A 138 13.48 -10.45 22.42
N GLY A 139 13.52 -11.32 21.42
CA GLY A 139 13.68 -12.75 21.61
C GLY A 139 15.07 -13.17 22.13
N THR A 140 16.10 -12.33 22.02
CA THR A 140 17.46 -12.59 22.54
C THR A 140 17.68 -12.07 23.96
N SER A 141 16.84 -11.13 24.44
CA SER A 141 17.00 -10.45 25.75
C SER A 141 16.19 -11.08 26.89
N GLY A 142 15.87 -12.38 26.83
CA GLY A 142 15.19 -13.09 27.93
C GLY A 142 13.70 -12.76 28.13
N THR A 143 13.12 -11.86 27.33
CA THR A 143 11.68 -11.63 27.30
C THR A 143 10.96 -12.69 26.44
N PRO A 144 9.71 -13.01 26.74
CA PRO A 144 9.05 -14.15 26.13
C PRO A 144 9.03 -14.01 24.60
N ARG A 145 9.76 -14.88 23.92
CA ARG A 145 9.49 -15.21 22.51
C ARG A 145 7.99 -15.41 22.40
N ILE A 146 7.37 -15.05 21.27
CA ILE A 146 5.99 -15.49 21.01
C ILE A 146 5.99 -17.02 21.07
N SER A 147 5.90 -17.54 22.27
CA SER A 147 5.65 -18.96 22.53
C SER A 147 4.14 -19.07 22.58
N ILE A 148 3.55 -19.57 21.52
CA ILE A 148 2.22 -20.17 21.65
C ILE A 148 2.44 -21.38 22.53
N VAL A 149 2.29 -21.17 23.85
CA VAL A 149 2.36 -22.24 24.84
C VAL A 149 1.04 -22.98 24.75
N ASP A 150 1.05 -24.15 24.18
CA ASP A 150 -0.01 -25.12 24.35
C ASP A 150 0.58 -26.41 24.96
N ASN A 151 0.26 -26.63 26.24
CA ASN A 151 0.28 -27.90 26.98
C ASN A 151 1.39 -28.90 26.58
N GLY A 152 2.67 -28.53 26.66
CA GLY A 152 3.80 -29.45 26.55
C GLY A 152 4.14 -29.96 25.14
N ARG A 153 3.55 -29.38 24.09
CA ARG A 153 3.89 -29.72 22.69
C ARG A 153 5.13 -28.96 22.19
N PRO A 154 5.93 -29.57 21.28
CA PRO A 154 7.12 -28.91 20.77
C PRO A 154 6.80 -27.60 20.10
N GLN A 155 7.45 -26.51 20.57
CA GLN A 155 7.29 -25.17 20.02
C GLN A 155 7.93 -25.10 18.64
N TYR A 156 7.16 -24.86 17.60
CA TYR A 156 7.69 -24.50 16.28
C TYR A 156 8.25 -23.08 16.34
N LYS A 157 9.56 -22.95 16.34
CA LYS A 157 10.27 -21.66 16.27
C LYS A 157 10.33 -21.22 14.80
N MET A 158 9.38 -20.40 14.38
CA MET A 158 9.49 -19.75 13.07
C MET A 158 10.61 -18.71 13.10
N SER A 159 11.54 -18.78 12.14
CA SER A 159 12.60 -17.78 12.01
C SER A 159 12.01 -16.44 11.58
N SER A 160 12.59 -15.31 12.05
CA SER A 160 12.16 -13.97 11.61
C SER A 160 12.28 -13.82 10.09
N PHE A 161 13.21 -14.50 9.46
CA PHE A 161 13.37 -14.53 8.01
C PHE A 161 12.20 -15.23 7.30
N LEU A 162 11.76 -16.39 7.79
CA LEU A 162 10.59 -17.07 7.24
C LEU A 162 9.33 -16.22 7.42
N LEU A 163 9.17 -15.58 8.57
CA LEU A 163 8.06 -14.67 8.82
C LEU A 163 8.09 -13.48 7.86
N LEU A 164 9.27 -12.90 7.59
CA LEU A 164 9.42 -11.85 6.60
C LEU A 164 8.96 -12.30 5.20
N ILE A 165 9.41 -13.47 4.76
CA ILE A 165 8.97 -14.03 3.48
C ILE A 165 7.46 -14.19 3.45
N LEU A 166 6.85 -14.80 4.47
CA LEU A 166 5.40 -15.00 4.53
C LEU A 166 4.62 -13.68 4.50
N CYS A 167 5.11 -12.65 5.21
CA CYS A 167 4.48 -11.32 5.17
C CYS A 167 4.64 -10.63 3.82
N LEU A 168 5.82 -10.73 3.20
CA LEU A 168 6.11 -10.11 1.91
C LEU A 168 5.41 -10.80 0.74
N THR A 169 5.19 -12.12 0.82
CA THR A 169 4.57 -12.92 -0.25
C THR A 169 3.15 -13.37 0.08
N GLY A 170 2.55 -12.81 1.13
CA GLY A 170 1.18 -13.12 1.53
C GLY A 170 0.20 -12.91 0.37
N PRO A 171 -0.56 -13.95 -0.03
CA PRO A 171 -1.38 -13.89 -1.25
C PRO A 171 -2.45 -12.81 -1.19
N ALA A 172 -3.00 -12.53 -0.01
CA ALA A 172 -4.04 -11.51 0.15
C ALA A 172 -3.53 -10.12 -0.29
N ASN A 173 -2.40 -9.66 0.26
CA ASN A 173 -1.84 -8.35 -0.09
C ASN A 173 -1.36 -8.32 -1.56
N LEU A 174 -0.73 -9.41 -2.02
CA LEU A 174 -0.28 -9.53 -3.41
C LEU A 174 -1.43 -9.41 -4.40
N LEU A 175 -2.51 -10.17 -4.18
CA LEU A 175 -3.63 -10.21 -5.12
C LEU A 175 -4.49 -8.95 -5.04
N VAL A 176 -4.69 -8.39 -3.84
CA VAL A 176 -5.51 -7.20 -3.69
C VAL A 176 -4.80 -5.95 -4.19
N ASP A 177 -3.53 -5.73 -3.83
CA ASP A 177 -2.83 -4.50 -4.24
C ASP A 177 -2.27 -4.60 -5.66
N HIS A 178 -1.65 -5.73 -6.02
CA HIS A 178 -0.96 -5.87 -7.32
C HIS A 178 -1.76 -6.63 -8.37
N GLY A 179 -2.74 -7.45 -8.00
CA GLY A 179 -3.69 -8.07 -8.93
C GLY A 179 -4.89 -7.16 -9.17
N HIS A 180 -5.71 -6.98 -8.15
CA HIS A 180 -6.94 -6.18 -8.19
C HIS A 180 -6.66 -4.68 -8.42
N PHE A 181 -5.72 -4.11 -7.77
CA PHE A 181 -5.27 -2.73 -7.71
C PHE A 181 -5.83 -1.96 -6.52
N GLN A 182 -5.06 -1.92 -5.45
CA GLN A 182 -5.31 -1.06 -4.29
C GLN A 182 -3.99 -0.64 -3.62
N TYR A 183 -4.06 0.12 -2.51
CA TYR A 183 -2.91 0.63 -1.75
C TYR A 183 -2.94 0.19 -0.29
N ASN A 184 -3.41 -1.03 0.01
CA ASN A 184 -3.51 -1.52 1.40
C ASN A 184 -2.14 -1.63 2.09
N GLY A 185 -1.08 -1.86 1.33
CA GLY A 185 0.29 -1.87 1.83
C GLY A 185 0.67 -0.61 2.61
N VAL A 186 0.14 0.55 2.24
CA VAL A 186 0.36 1.82 2.95
C VAL A 186 -0.27 1.78 4.34
N CYS A 187 -1.54 1.43 4.43
CA CYS A 187 -2.26 1.34 5.71
C CYS A 187 -1.59 0.32 6.65
N ILE A 188 -1.30 -0.88 6.15
CA ILE A 188 -0.64 -1.95 6.90
C ILE A 188 0.75 -1.49 7.37
N GLY A 189 1.56 -0.90 6.50
CA GLY A 189 2.89 -0.43 6.83
C GLY A 189 2.89 0.66 7.90
N LEU A 190 1.99 1.64 7.79
CA LEU A 190 1.84 2.71 8.80
C LEU A 190 1.38 2.14 10.15
N ALA A 191 0.41 1.21 10.16
CA ALA A 191 -0.06 0.57 11.39
C ALA A 191 1.05 -0.22 12.09
N LEU A 192 1.83 -1.00 11.32
CA LEU A 192 2.97 -1.75 11.84
C LEU A 192 4.03 -0.84 12.42
N LEU A 193 4.38 0.23 11.71
CA LEU A 193 5.36 1.21 12.19
C LEU A 193 4.88 1.89 13.46
N GLY A 194 3.60 2.28 13.51
CA GLY A 194 2.97 2.84 14.71
C GLY A 194 3.07 1.89 15.91
N GLY A 195 2.67 0.63 15.73
CA GLY A 195 2.74 -0.38 16.78
C GLY A 195 4.16 -0.65 17.27
N VAL A 196 5.13 -0.71 16.37
CA VAL A 196 6.55 -0.92 16.75
C VAL A 196 7.11 0.26 17.53
N LEU A 197 6.76 1.49 17.15
CA LEU A 197 7.21 2.69 17.87
C LEU A 197 6.64 2.75 19.28
N ILE A 198 5.35 2.43 19.46
CA ILE A 198 4.73 2.30 20.80
C ILE A 198 5.45 1.23 21.63
N LEU A 199 5.73 0.07 21.04
CA LEU A 199 6.49 -0.99 21.71
C LEU A 199 7.93 -0.58 22.09
N LYS A 200 8.47 0.48 21.50
CA LYS A 200 9.77 1.07 21.82
C LYS A 200 9.65 2.31 22.73
N ASP A 201 8.55 2.46 23.43
CA ASP A 201 8.26 3.59 24.34
C ASP A 201 8.30 4.96 23.62
N ASN A 202 8.02 4.97 22.32
CA ASN A 202 7.91 6.19 21.52
C ASN A 202 6.45 6.45 21.15
N ASP A 203 5.65 6.74 22.16
CA ASP A 203 4.18 6.82 22.06
C ASP A 203 3.71 7.94 21.12
N ILE A 204 4.44 9.07 21.09
CA ILE A 204 4.04 10.23 20.26
C ILE A 204 4.11 9.86 18.78
N PHE A 205 5.27 9.43 18.30
CA PHE A 205 5.40 9.04 16.88
C PHE A 205 4.61 7.79 16.56
N GLY A 206 4.53 6.84 17.50
CA GLY A 206 3.71 5.65 17.34
C GLY A 206 2.23 5.99 17.12
N SER A 207 1.68 6.88 17.92
CA SER A 207 0.31 7.38 17.79
C SER A 207 0.10 8.14 16.46
N ILE A 208 1.06 8.97 16.05
CA ILE A 208 0.99 9.70 14.78
C ILE A 208 0.89 8.70 13.61
N PHE A 209 1.77 7.71 13.52
CA PHE A 209 1.75 6.74 12.43
C PHE A 209 0.49 5.87 12.46
N PHE A 210 0.01 5.50 13.64
CA PHE A 210 -1.25 4.77 13.77
C PHE A 210 -2.44 5.61 13.30
N CYS A 211 -2.52 6.88 13.68
CA CYS A 211 -3.55 7.80 13.20
C CYS A 211 -3.46 8.02 11.68
N LEU A 212 -2.25 8.11 11.12
CA LEU A 212 -2.07 8.20 9.66
C LEU A 212 -2.59 6.94 8.95
N SER A 213 -2.40 5.75 9.52
CA SER A 213 -2.97 4.51 8.99
C SER A 213 -4.50 4.57 8.92
N LEU A 214 -5.16 4.99 10.02
CA LEU A 214 -6.63 5.16 10.07
C LEU A 214 -7.14 6.25 9.12
N ASN A 215 -6.33 7.26 8.83
CA ASN A 215 -6.67 8.33 7.89
C ASN A 215 -6.35 7.96 6.44
N PHE A 216 -5.76 6.80 6.19
CA PHE A 216 -5.52 6.31 4.84
C PHE A 216 -6.67 5.41 4.36
N LYS A 217 -7.11 4.49 5.24
CA LYS A 217 -8.18 3.55 4.86
C LYS A 217 -8.93 3.05 6.08
#